data_da86b7643863255d4c30dc27ec5555d9
#
_entry.id   da86b7643863255d4c30dc27ec5555d9
#
_cell.length_a   1.000
_cell.length_b   1.000
_cell.length_c   1.000
_cell.angle_alpha   90.00
_cell.angle_beta   90.00
_cell.angle_gamma   90.00
#
_symmetry.space_group_name_H-M   'P 1'
#
loop_
_entity.id
_entity.type
_entity.pdbx_description
1 polymer ?
#
loop_
_entity_poly.entity_id
_entity_poly.type
_entity_poly.pdbx_seq_one_letter_code
_entity_poly.pdbx_strand_id
1 'polypeptide(L)'
;LHYPLRRQRQMCIRDRSDIGKGTYPYYMLKEIDEQPTVMRKLIQAYTDDKGQVTVDADIIKAVQEADRIYILAAGTSYHAGFASKKMLEELTDTPVELGISSEWGYGMPLLSKKPLFVFISQSGETADSRQVLVKANELGIPSLTVTNVPGSTLSREADHTMLLHAGPEIAVASTKAYTAQIAALAFLAKAVGEANGNEKAKAFDLVHELSLVAQSIESTLSEKEVIDEKVAALLAETRNAFYIGRGQDYYVAMEASLKLKEISYIQCEGFAAGELKHGTIALIEDGTPVIALLSDAVLASHTRGNIPVSYTHLRAHETD
;
A
#
# COMPACT_ATOMS: atom_id res chain seq x y z
N LEU A 1 -10.80 -39.59 -10.62
CA LEU A 1 -11.08 -39.13 -9.24
C LEU A 1 -9.81 -38.80 -8.42
N HIS A 2 -8.57 -39.04 -8.91
CA HIS A 2 -7.33 -38.77 -8.16
C HIS A 2 -6.55 -37.50 -8.56
N TYR A 3 -6.97 -36.79 -9.60
CA TYR A 3 -6.25 -35.63 -10.12
C TYR A 3 -6.39 -34.35 -9.27
N PRO A 4 -7.56 -34.03 -8.67
CA PRO A 4 -7.71 -32.85 -7.81
C PRO A 4 -6.90 -32.94 -6.51
N LEU A 5 -6.81 -34.14 -5.92
CA LEU A 5 -6.11 -34.38 -4.65
C LEU A 5 -4.58 -34.22 -4.78
N ARG A 6 -4.01 -34.55 -5.94
CA ARG A 6 -2.58 -34.37 -6.21
C ARG A 6 -2.19 -32.92 -6.35
N ARG A 7 -3.00 -32.09 -7.02
CA ARG A 7 -2.81 -30.62 -7.10
C ARG A 7 -2.96 -29.96 -5.73
N GLN A 8 -3.97 -30.34 -4.97
CA GLN A 8 -4.19 -29.85 -3.61
C GLN A 8 -3.02 -30.22 -2.67
N ARG A 9 -2.49 -31.43 -2.78
CA ARG A 9 -1.34 -31.88 -2.00
C ARG A 9 -0.03 -31.20 -2.43
N GLN A 10 0.17 -30.89 -3.70
CA GLN A 10 1.31 -30.12 -4.19
C GLN A 10 1.23 -28.63 -3.79
N MET A 11 0.02 -28.04 -3.77
CA MET A 11 -0.20 -26.70 -3.19
C MET A 11 0.13 -26.69 -1.70
N CYS A 12 -0.41 -27.63 -0.91
CA CYS A 12 -0.13 -27.71 0.53
C CYS A 12 1.37 -27.97 0.84
N ILE A 13 2.12 -28.63 -0.05
CA ILE A 13 3.55 -28.87 0.14
C ILE A 13 4.39 -27.62 -0.23
N ARG A 14 4.00 -26.88 -1.27
CA ARG A 14 4.62 -25.59 -1.60
C ARG A 14 4.38 -24.55 -0.52
N ASP A 15 3.14 -24.43 -0.04
CA ASP A 15 2.79 -23.51 1.05
C ASP A 15 3.57 -23.79 2.35
N ARG A 16 3.87 -25.05 2.66
CA ARG A 16 4.65 -25.38 3.86
C ARG A 16 6.12 -24.95 3.79
N SER A 17 6.76 -24.96 2.62
CA SER A 17 8.12 -24.45 2.44
C SER A 17 8.17 -22.94 2.52
N ASP A 18 7.12 -22.26 2.05
CA ASP A 18 7.03 -20.79 2.04
C ASP A 18 6.67 -20.21 3.42
N ILE A 19 5.97 -20.98 4.27
CA ILE A 19 5.63 -20.60 5.65
C ILE A 19 6.85 -20.62 6.58
N GLY A 20 7.90 -21.36 6.24
CA GLY A 20 9.10 -21.47 7.07
C GLY A 20 9.88 -20.15 7.14
N LYS A 21 10.39 -19.82 8.34
CA LYS A 21 11.25 -18.63 8.55
C LYS A 21 12.62 -18.77 7.85
N GLY A 22 13.05 -20.00 7.53
CA GLY A 22 14.36 -20.27 6.96
C GLY A 22 15.49 -19.86 7.90
N THR A 23 16.52 -19.23 7.36
CA THR A 23 17.69 -18.72 8.11
C THR A 23 17.48 -17.35 8.72
N TYR A 24 16.34 -16.71 8.46
CA TYR A 24 16.07 -15.36 8.98
C TYR A 24 15.78 -15.37 10.49
N PRO A 25 16.27 -14.38 11.24
CA PRO A 25 15.96 -14.25 12.67
C PRO A 25 14.48 -13.92 12.90
N TYR A 26 13.84 -13.16 11.98
CA TYR A 26 12.46 -12.69 12.07
C TYR A 26 11.71 -12.89 10.76
N TYR A 27 10.40 -13.17 10.84
CA TYR A 27 9.54 -13.27 9.66
C TYR A 27 9.49 -11.96 8.87
N MET A 28 9.38 -10.82 9.57
CA MET A 28 9.33 -9.52 8.93
C MET A 28 10.56 -9.25 8.05
N LEU A 29 11.75 -9.59 8.52
CA LEU A 29 12.98 -9.42 7.73
C LEU A 29 12.96 -10.29 6.46
N LYS A 30 12.50 -11.55 6.58
CA LYS A 30 12.29 -12.43 5.42
C LYS A 30 11.31 -11.79 4.42
N GLU A 31 10.17 -11.31 4.90
CA GLU A 31 9.10 -10.74 4.08
C GLU A 31 9.53 -9.42 3.42
N ILE A 32 10.38 -8.63 4.07
CA ILE A 32 11.02 -7.46 3.47
C ILE A 32 11.95 -7.89 2.32
N ASP A 33 12.79 -8.90 2.53
CA ASP A 33 13.71 -9.42 1.52
C ASP A 33 12.97 -10.11 0.34
N GLU A 34 11.73 -10.55 0.53
CA GLU A 34 10.90 -11.17 -0.52
C GLU A 34 10.25 -10.16 -1.47
N GLN A 35 10.18 -8.87 -1.14
CA GLN A 35 9.48 -7.85 -1.94
C GLN A 35 9.91 -7.82 -3.41
N PRO A 36 11.21 -7.85 -3.77
CA PRO A 36 11.62 -7.87 -5.19
C PRO A 36 11.08 -9.09 -5.94
N THR A 37 11.09 -10.24 -5.28
CA THR A 37 10.53 -11.48 -5.85
C THR A 37 9.03 -11.39 -6.05
N VAL A 38 8.31 -10.75 -5.12
CA VAL A 38 6.87 -10.51 -5.23
C VAL A 38 6.56 -9.57 -6.40
N MET A 39 7.35 -8.50 -6.60
CA MET A 39 7.19 -7.61 -7.76
C MET A 39 7.32 -8.37 -9.08
N ARG A 40 8.34 -9.23 -9.21
CA ARG A 40 8.53 -10.07 -10.42
C ARG A 40 7.40 -11.07 -10.62
N LYS A 41 6.87 -11.68 -9.55
CA LYS A 41 5.69 -12.56 -9.63
C LYS A 41 4.44 -11.81 -10.10
N LEU A 42 4.23 -10.58 -9.65
CA LEU A 42 3.12 -9.73 -10.11
C LEU A 42 3.26 -9.37 -11.58
N ILE A 43 4.45 -8.98 -12.02
CA ILE A 43 4.73 -8.75 -13.45
C ILE A 43 4.37 -10.01 -14.25
N GLN A 44 4.84 -11.17 -13.84
CA GLN A 44 4.55 -12.43 -14.53
C GLN A 44 3.05 -12.79 -14.52
N ALA A 45 2.33 -12.48 -13.43
CA ALA A 45 0.91 -12.81 -13.28
C ALA A 45 -0.01 -11.89 -14.09
N TYR A 46 0.40 -10.62 -14.28
CA TYR A 46 -0.39 -9.59 -14.94
C TYR A 46 0.16 -9.14 -16.29
N THR A 47 0.98 -9.97 -16.94
CA THR A 47 1.43 -9.77 -18.31
C THR A 47 1.27 -11.04 -19.15
N ASP A 48 1.02 -10.85 -20.45
CA ASP A 48 1.02 -11.94 -21.41
C ASP A 48 2.43 -12.30 -21.91
N ASP A 49 2.53 -13.28 -22.79
CA ASP A 49 3.81 -13.73 -23.38
C ASP A 49 4.52 -12.64 -24.21
N LYS A 50 3.84 -11.55 -24.55
CA LYS A 50 4.39 -10.39 -25.27
C LYS A 50 4.76 -9.25 -24.32
N GLY A 51 4.59 -9.43 -23.00
CA GLY A 51 4.82 -8.41 -21.99
C GLY A 51 3.72 -7.32 -21.92
N GLN A 52 2.57 -7.57 -22.54
CA GLN A 52 1.43 -6.64 -22.44
C GLN A 52 0.68 -6.87 -21.13
N VAL A 53 0.24 -5.78 -20.50
CA VAL A 53 -0.55 -5.86 -19.27
C VAL A 53 -1.89 -6.54 -19.54
N THR A 54 -2.24 -7.50 -18.68
CA THR A 54 -3.49 -8.25 -18.77
C THR A 54 -4.22 -8.20 -17.43
N VAL A 55 -5.45 -7.69 -17.47
CA VAL A 55 -6.42 -7.72 -16.36
C VAL A 55 -7.72 -8.26 -16.94
N ASP A 56 -8.49 -8.96 -16.12
CA ASP A 56 -9.78 -9.51 -16.52
C ASP A 56 -10.67 -8.42 -17.14
N ALA A 57 -11.25 -8.73 -18.30
CA ALA A 57 -12.08 -7.79 -19.07
C ALA A 57 -13.32 -7.32 -18.28
N ASP A 58 -13.89 -8.17 -17.43
CA ASP A 58 -15.05 -7.80 -16.60
C ASP A 58 -14.65 -6.82 -15.51
N ILE A 59 -13.42 -6.92 -14.96
CA ILE A 59 -12.87 -5.94 -14.02
C ILE A 59 -12.66 -4.59 -14.72
N ILE A 60 -12.04 -4.59 -15.90
CA ILE A 60 -11.84 -3.37 -16.68
C ILE A 60 -13.19 -2.69 -16.95
N LYS A 61 -14.19 -3.46 -17.39
CA LYS A 61 -15.54 -2.96 -17.65
C LYS A 61 -16.20 -2.39 -16.40
N ALA A 62 -16.08 -3.04 -15.25
CA ALA A 62 -16.66 -2.55 -14.00
C ALA A 62 -16.08 -1.17 -13.61
N VAL A 63 -14.78 -0.94 -13.82
CA VAL A 63 -14.16 0.37 -13.60
C VAL A 63 -14.62 1.40 -14.65
N GLN A 64 -14.74 1.02 -15.92
CA GLN A 64 -15.20 1.90 -17.01
C GLN A 64 -16.65 2.37 -16.80
N GLU A 65 -17.50 1.53 -16.24
CA GLU A 65 -18.92 1.85 -15.98
C GLU A 65 -19.10 2.71 -14.72
N ALA A 66 -18.10 2.79 -13.85
CA ALA A 66 -18.15 3.56 -12.63
C ALA A 66 -17.92 5.05 -12.88
N ASP A 67 -18.69 5.89 -12.18
CA ASP A 67 -18.46 7.34 -12.13
C ASP A 67 -17.56 7.75 -10.96
N ARG A 68 -17.29 6.82 -10.02
CA ARG A 68 -16.37 6.97 -8.90
C ARG A 68 -15.96 5.61 -8.34
N ILE A 69 -14.69 5.50 -8.01
CA ILE A 69 -14.13 4.36 -7.28
C ILE A 69 -14.05 4.72 -5.80
N TYR A 70 -14.55 3.84 -4.95
CA TYR A 70 -14.42 3.93 -3.50
C TYR A 70 -13.50 2.82 -3.00
N ILE A 71 -12.30 3.17 -2.55
CA ILE A 71 -11.36 2.21 -1.96
C ILE A 71 -11.65 2.08 -0.47
N LEU A 72 -11.96 0.87 -0.03
CA LEU A 72 -12.36 0.53 1.33
C LEU A 72 -11.35 -0.44 1.93
N ALA A 73 -10.69 -0.03 3.00
CA ALA A 73 -9.63 -0.81 3.60
C ALA A 73 -9.39 -0.41 5.07
N ALA A 74 -8.46 -1.08 5.73
CA ALA A 74 -7.98 -0.79 7.07
C ALA A 74 -6.45 -0.87 7.14
N GLY A 75 -5.84 -0.07 8.02
CA GLY A 75 -4.40 -0.10 8.32
C GLY A 75 -3.52 0.06 7.08
N THR A 76 -2.54 -0.82 6.94
CA THR A 76 -1.59 -0.85 5.80
C THR A 76 -2.28 -0.87 4.44
N SER A 77 -3.38 -1.61 4.30
CA SER A 77 -4.14 -1.67 3.05
C SER A 77 -4.82 -0.33 2.71
N TYR A 78 -5.27 0.42 3.73
CA TYR A 78 -5.78 1.78 3.54
C TYR A 78 -4.68 2.73 3.06
N HIS A 79 -3.47 2.62 3.63
CA HIS A 79 -2.32 3.40 3.17
C HIS A 79 -1.88 3.02 1.75
N ALA A 80 -1.97 1.76 1.36
CA ALA A 80 -1.73 1.33 -0.03
C ALA A 80 -2.73 1.96 -1.00
N GLY A 81 -4.00 2.04 -0.61
CA GLY A 81 -5.03 2.76 -1.35
C GLY A 81 -4.70 4.24 -1.51
N PHE A 82 -4.27 4.91 -0.44
CA PHE A 82 -3.83 6.31 -0.47
C PHE A 82 -2.67 6.53 -1.43
N ALA A 83 -1.64 5.72 -1.34
CA ALA A 83 -0.47 5.80 -2.22
C ALA A 83 -0.85 5.60 -3.70
N SER A 84 -1.90 4.81 -3.97
CA SER A 84 -2.34 4.50 -5.33
C SER A 84 -3.38 5.48 -5.90
N LYS A 85 -4.02 6.30 -5.05
CA LYS A 85 -5.15 7.17 -5.44
C LYS A 85 -4.83 8.03 -6.66
N LYS A 86 -3.77 8.82 -6.58
CA LYS A 86 -3.39 9.76 -7.65
C LYS A 86 -3.12 9.05 -8.98
N MET A 87 -2.41 7.93 -8.94
CA MET A 87 -2.12 7.13 -10.12
C MET A 87 -3.42 6.57 -10.73
N LEU A 88 -4.32 6.02 -9.92
CA LEU A 88 -5.63 5.55 -10.40
C LEU A 88 -6.40 6.68 -11.08
N GLU A 89 -6.55 7.85 -10.44
CA GLU A 89 -7.26 9.00 -11.01
C GLU A 89 -6.63 9.47 -12.33
N GLU A 90 -5.30 9.58 -12.40
CA GLU A 90 -4.60 10.08 -13.59
C GLU A 90 -4.64 9.11 -14.77
N LEU A 91 -4.64 7.81 -14.52
CA LEU A 91 -4.62 6.81 -15.60
C LEU A 91 -6.02 6.37 -16.02
N THR A 92 -6.99 6.31 -15.09
CA THR A 92 -8.35 5.84 -15.42
C THR A 92 -9.31 6.96 -15.77
N ASP A 93 -8.97 8.22 -15.50
CA ASP A 93 -9.86 9.39 -15.57
C ASP A 93 -11.11 9.26 -14.67
N THR A 94 -11.04 8.39 -13.65
CA THR A 94 -12.15 8.14 -12.72
C THR A 94 -11.79 8.65 -11.32
N PRO A 95 -12.62 9.51 -10.68
CA PRO A 95 -12.37 9.98 -9.33
C PRO A 95 -12.29 8.83 -8.33
N VAL A 96 -11.35 8.92 -7.38
CA VAL A 96 -11.12 7.92 -6.34
C VAL A 96 -11.33 8.53 -4.96
N GLU A 97 -12.12 7.87 -4.13
CA GLU A 97 -12.35 8.23 -2.73
C GLU A 97 -11.92 7.06 -1.84
N LEU A 98 -11.36 7.38 -0.68
CA LEU A 98 -10.96 6.37 0.28
C LEU A 98 -11.85 6.41 1.51
N GLY A 99 -12.19 5.22 2.00
CA GLY A 99 -12.93 5.03 3.23
C GLY A 99 -12.26 4.03 4.16
N ILE A 100 -12.21 4.37 5.45
CA ILE A 100 -11.82 3.41 6.48
C ILE A 100 -13.00 2.45 6.68
N SER A 101 -12.76 1.15 6.49
CA SER A 101 -13.84 0.15 6.50
C SER A 101 -14.65 0.14 7.80
N SER A 102 -14.00 0.32 8.96
CA SER A 102 -14.69 0.39 10.25
C SER A 102 -15.72 1.52 10.30
N GLU A 103 -15.40 2.70 9.76
CA GLU A 103 -16.29 3.86 9.77
C GLU A 103 -17.44 3.72 8.78
N TRP A 104 -17.14 3.21 7.58
CA TRP A 104 -18.14 3.02 6.54
C TRP A 104 -19.17 1.94 6.88
N GLY A 105 -18.78 0.98 7.71
CA GLY A 105 -19.69 -0.03 8.24
C GLY A 105 -20.85 0.57 9.04
N TYR A 106 -20.67 1.72 9.67
CA TYR A 106 -21.66 2.41 10.50
C TYR A 106 -22.26 3.66 9.85
N GLY A 107 -21.47 4.35 9.04
CA GLY A 107 -21.86 5.63 8.42
C GLY A 107 -21.42 5.72 6.96
N MET A 108 -22.12 5.06 6.04
CA MET A 108 -21.84 5.16 4.62
C MET A 108 -22.16 6.57 4.12
N PRO A 109 -21.24 7.29 3.44
CA PRO A 109 -21.51 8.62 2.92
C PRO A 109 -22.49 8.59 1.75
N LEU A 110 -22.86 9.77 1.25
CA LEU A 110 -23.59 9.87 -0.01
C LEU A 110 -22.72 9.37 -1.15
N LEU A 111 -23.20 8.36 -1.84
CA LEU A 111 -22.49 7.76 -2.97
C LEU A 111 -22.78 8.49 -4.27
N SER A 112 -21.90 8.35 -5.23
CA SER A 112 -22.12 8.72 -6.62
C SER A 112 -23.23 7.87 -7.26
N LYS A 113 -23.61 8.16 -8.50
CA LYS A 113 -24.72 7.44 -9.16
C LYS A 113 -24.35 6.03 -9.60
N LYS A 114 -23.08 5.82 -9.92
CA LYS A 114 -22.52 4.54 -10.38
C LYS A 114 -21.22 4.23 -9.62
N PRO A 115 -21.32 3.97 -8.30
CA PRO A 115 -20.13 3.68 -7.50
C PRO A 115 -19.57 2.30 -7.84
N LEU A 116 -18.23 2.16 -7.76
CA LEU A 116 -17.54 0.89 -7.69
C LEU A 116 -16.81 0.81 -6.34
N PHE A 117 -17.05 -0.24 -5.59
CA PHE A 117 -16.32 -0.48 -4.34
C PHE A 117 -15.12 -1.39 -4.59
N VAL A 118 -13.93 -0.94 -4.17
CA VAL A 118 -12.69 -1.70 -4.23
C VAL A 118 -12.22 -1.98 -2.81
N PHE A 119 -12.29 -3.23 -2.39
CA PHE A 119 -11.83 -3.68 -1.08
C PHE A 119 -10.39 -4.13 -1.17
N ILE A 120 -9.51 -3.56 -0.34
CA ILE A 120 -8.12 -3.99 -0.25
C ILE A 120 -7.91 -4.68 1.10
N SER A 121 -7.50 -5.94 1.08
CA SER A 121 -7.25 -6.72 2.29
C SER A 121 -6.23 -7.82 2.00
N GLN A 122 -5.10 -7.82 2.72
CA GLN A 122 -4.08 -8.86 2.56
C GLN A 122 -4.68 -10.25 2.79
N SER A 123 -5.39 -10.48 3.89
CA SER A 123 -5.98 -11.76 4.24
C SER A 123 -7.31 -12.06 3.51
N GLY A 124 -8.01 -11.02 3.06
CA GLY A 124 -9.39 -11.14 2.57
C GLY A 124 -10.41 -11.54 3.64
N GLU A 125 -10.04 -11.45 4.92
CA GLU A 125 -10.87 -11.84 6.08
C GLU A 125 -11.16 -10.65 7.02
N THR A 126 -10.89 -9.40 6.60
CA THR A 126 -11.13 -8.21 7.42
C THR A 126 -12.61 -8.03 7.69
N ALA A 127 -13.02 -8.17 8.95
CA ALA A 127 -14.43 -8.18 9.36
C ALA A 127 -15.15 -6.87 8.99
N ASP A 128 -14.52 -5.72 9.23
CA ASP A 128 -15.09 -4.41 8.90
C ASP A 128 -15.29 -4.23 7.39
N SER A 129 -14.33 -4.67 6.58
CA SER A 129 -14.46 -4.64 5.12
C SER A 129 -15.61 -5.55 4.65
N ARG A 130 -15.76 -6.73 5.24
CA ARG A 130 -16.87 -7.62 4.94
C ARG A 130 -18.22 -7.00 5.30
N GLN A 131 -18.30 -6.30 6.42
CA GLN A 131 -19.54 -5.61 6.82
C GLN A 131 -20.00 -4.60 5.76
N VAL A 132 -19.05 -3.86 5.19
CA VAL A 132 -19.33 -2.91 4.08
C VAL A 132 -19.69 -3.65 2.80
N LEU A 133 -18.98 -4.74 2.48
CA LEU A 133 -19.25 -5.55 1.27
C LEU A 133 -20.66 -6.16 1.29
N VAL A 134 -21.10 -6.68 2.44
CA VAL A 134 -22.48 -7.19 2.59
C VAL A 134 -23.51 -6.09 2.28
N LYS A 135 -23.30 -4.87 2.79
CA LYS A 135 -24.17 -3.74 2.47
C LYS A 135 -24.12 -3.35 1.00
N ALA A 136 -22.92 -3.39 0.39
CA ALA A 136 -22.74 -3.12 -1.04
C ALA A 136 -23.55 -4.11 -1.88
N ASN A 137 -23.48 -5.40 -1.54
CA ASN A 137 -24.23 -6.47 -2.21
C ASN A 137 -25.76 -6.28 -2.05
N GLU A 138 -26.23 -5.92 -0.86
CA GLU A 138 -27.64 -5.60 -0.62
C GLU A 138 -28.15 -4.42 -1.44
N LEU A 139 -27.27 -3.43 -1.71
CA LEU A 139 -27.57 -2.26 -2.52
C LEU A 139 -27.31 -2.46 -4.03
N GLY A 140 -26.80 -3.63 -4.43
CA GLY A 140 -26.44 -3.92 -5.83
C GLY A 140 -25.26 -3.08 -6.34
N ILE A 141 -24.34 -2.68 -5.46
CA ILE A 141 -23.14 -1.91 -5.82
C ILE A 141 -22.06 -2.87 -6.29
N PRO A 142 -21.51 -2.70 -7.51
CA PRO A 142 -20.42 -3.53 -8.00
C PRO A 142 -19.20 -3.47 -7.10
N SER A 143 -18.51 -4.61 -6.96
CA SER A 143 -17.41 -4.76 -6.02
C SER A 143 -16.22 -5.52 -6.61
N LEU A 144 -15.01 -5.05 -6.28
CA LEU A 144 -13.74 -5.68 -6.57
C LEU A 144 -12.98 -5.91 -5.25
N THR A 145 -12.45 -7.10 -5.04
CA THR A 145 -11.52 -7.37 -3.93
C THR A 145 -10.10 -7.55 -4.45
N VAL A 146 -9.15 -6.83 -3.86
CA VAL A 146 -7.71 -6.98 -4.07
C VAL A 146 -7.14 -7.68 -2.83
N THR A 147 -6.77 -8.96 -2.95
CA THR A 147 -6.37 -9.79 -1.81
C THR A 147 -5.24 -10.75 -2.15
N ASN A 148 -4.52 -11.19 -1.11
CA ASN A 148 -3.45 -12.18 -1.28
C ASN A 148 -3.95 -13.64 -1.18
N VAL A 149 -5.15 -13.85 -0.61
CA VAL A 149 -5.67 -15.20 -0.32
C VAL A 149 -6.83 -15.54 -1.25
N PRO A 150 -6.60 -16.41 -2.25
CA PRO A 150 -7.67 -16.88 -3.12
C PRO A 150 -8.70 -17.69 -2.30
N GLY A 151 -9.98 -17.45 -2.57
CA GLY A 151 -11.06 -18.12 -1.85
C GLY A 151 -11.29 -17.59 -0.43
N SER A 152 -10.69 -16.47 -0.05
CA SER A 152 -11.02 -15.74 1.18
C SER A 152 -12.48 -15.23 1.17
N THR A 153 -12.98 -14.84 2.31
CA THR A 153 -14.37 -14.38 2.44
C THR A 153 -14.67 -13.21 1.51
N LEU A 154 -13.83 -12.18 1.48
CA LEU A 154 -14.03 -11.04 0.59
C LEU A 154 -13.96 -11.45 -0.90
N SER A 155 -13.03 -12.37 -1.26
CA SER A 155 -12.91 -12.81 -2.66
C SER A 155 -14.08 -13.68 -3.13
N ARG A 156 -14.79 -14.35 -2.22
CA ARG A 156 -15.98 -15.15 -2.56
C ARG A 156 -17.26 -14.32 -2.60
N GLU A 157 -17.32 -13.24 -1.82
CA GLU A 157 -18.53 -12.43 -1.66
C GLU A 157 -18.53 -11.19 -2.58
N ALA A 158 -17.36 -10.76 -3.12
CA ALA A 158 -17.25 -9.70 -4.11
C ALA A 158 -17.53 -10.22 -5.53
N ASP A 159 -17.94 -9.32 -6.45
CA ASP A 159 -18.19 -9.65 -7.85
C ASP A 159 -16.89 -10.01 -8.59
N HIS A 160 -15.79 -9.33 -8.25
CA HIS A 160 -14.50 -9.50 -8.89
C HIS A 160 -13.37 -9.65 -7.89
N THR A 161 -12.27 -10.30 -8.29
CA THR A 161 -11.09 -10.49 -7.45
C THR A 161 -9.80 -10.31 -8.23
N MET A 162 -8.87 -9.53 -7.70
CA MET A 162 -7.46 -9.47 -8.11
C MET A 162 -6.57 -10.05 -7.02
N LEU A 163 -5.58 -10.84 -7.39
CA LEU A 163 -4.68 -11.51 -6.45
C LEU A 163 -3.32 -10.82 -6.37
N LEU A 164 -2.74 -10.76 -5.17
CA LEU A 164 -1.44 -10.12 -4.93
C LEU A 164 -0.23 -11.02 -5.22
N HIS A 165 -0.43 -12.31 -5.30
CA HIS A 165 0.64 -13.30 -5.55
C HIS A 165 1.87 -13.15 -4.61
N ALA A 166 1.69 -12.55 -3.43
CA ALA A 166 2.77 -12.24 -2.49
C ALA A 166 3.20 -13.45 -1.64
N GLY A 167 2.49 -14.58 -1.75
CA GLY A 167 2.70 -15.72 -0.87
C GLY A 167 2.28 -15.43 0.58
N PRO A 168 2.49 -16.38 1.51
CA PRO A 168 2.11 -16.19 2.91
C PRO A 168 2.84 -15.02 3.56
N GLU A 169 2.14 -14.19 4.31
CA GLU A 169 2.68 -13.11 5.15
C GLU A 169 2.30 -13.43 6.60
N ILE A 170 3.31 -13.71 7.42
CA ILE A 170 3.16 -14.23 8.79
C ILE A 170 3.48 -13.17 9.83
N ALA A 171 4.36 -12.21 9.49
CA ALA A 171 4.69 -11.10 10.37
C ALA A 171 3.45 -10.29 10.74
N VAL A 172 3.42 -9.77 11.96
CA VAL A 172 2.32 -8.92 12.44
C VAL A 172 2.22 -7.65 11.61
N ALA A 173 3.36 -7.02 11.33
CA ALA A 173 3.42 -5.84 10.48
C ALA A 173 3.54 -6.25 9.01
N SER A 174 2.55 -5.90 8.21
CA SER A 174 2.54 -6.16 6.76
C SER A 174 3.62 -5.34 6.04
N THR A 175 4.34 -5.97 5.12
CA THR A 175 5.42 -5.36 4.34
C THR A 175 5.29 -5.67 2.85
N LYS A 176 5.54 -6.91 2.43
CA LYS A 176 5.47 -7.31 1.02
C LYS A 176 4.06 -7.21 0.44
N ALA A 177 3.02 -7.38 1.24
CA ALA A 177 1.65 -7.21 0.78
C ALA A 177 1.33 -5.73 0.49
N TYR A 178 1.89 -4.77 1.24
CA TYR A 178 1.74 -3.33 0.98
C TYR A 178 2.24 -2.95 -0.42
N THR A 179 3.47 -3.29 -0.74
CA THR A 179 4.06 -3.01 -2.05
C THR A 179 3.36 -3.77 -3.18
N ALA A 180 2.92 -5.02 -2.91
CA ALA A 180 2.13 -5.81 -3.83
C ALA A 180 0.75 -5.20 -4.12
N GLN A 181 0.08 -4.63 -3.12
CA GLN A 181 -1.21 -3.94 -3.28
C GLN A 181 -1.08 -2.73 -4.20
N ILE A 182 -0.04 -1.91 -4.00
CA ILE A 182 0.23 -0.76 -4.87
C ILE A 182 0.51 -1.21 -6.31
N ALA A 183 1.32 -2.24 -6.49
CA ALA A 183 1.64 -2.78 -7.81
C ALA A 183 0.39 -3.39 -8.50
N ALA A 184 -0.46 -4.12 -7.78
CA ALA A 184 -1.71 -4.67 -8.33
C ALA A 184 -2.67 -3.55 -8.78
N LEU A 185 -2.79 -2.48 -7.99
CA LEU A 185 -3.58 -1.30 -8.37
C LEU A 185 -2.96 -0.55 -9.56
N ALA A 186 -1.62 -0.59 -9.73
CA ALA A 186 -0.96 -0.04 -10.91
C ALA A 186 -1.29 -0.83 -12.18
N PHE A 187 -1.34 -2.17 -12.10
CA PHE A 187 -1.80 -3.01 -13.21
C PHE A 187 -3.26 -2.70 -13.58
N LEU A 188 -4.14 -2.55 -12.58
CA LEU A 188 -5.52 -2.15 -12.80
C LEU A 188 -5.62 -0.79 -13.51
N ALA A 189 -4.92 0.21 -12.98
CA ALA A 189 -4.92 1.57 -13.52
C ALA A 189 -4.39 1.61 -14.97
N LYS A 190 -3.31 0.88 -15.26
CA LYS A 190 -2.73 0.77 -16.60
C LYS A 190 -3.70 0.12 -17.57
N ALA A 191 -4.27 -1.04 -17.24
CA ALA A 191 -5.17 -1.78 -18.10
C ALA A 191 -6.45 -0.98 -18.43
N VAL A 192 -7.06 -0.37 -17.42
CA VAL A 192 -8.25 0.48 -17.59
C VAL A 192 -7.92 1.73 -18.42
N GLY A 193 -6.81 2.38 -18.10
CA GLY A 193 -6.38 3.57 -18.82
C GLY A 193 -6.12 3.33 -20.31
N GLU A 194 -5.48 2.22 -20.66
CA GLU A 194 -5.29 1.80 -22.06
C GLU A 194 -6.63 1.52 -22.75
N ALA A 195 -7.53 0.81 -22.07
CA ALA A 195 -8.87 0.53 -22.59
C ALA A 195 -9.69 1.81 -22.79
N ASN A 196 -9.49 2.84 -21.95
CA ASN A 196 -10.11 4.16 -22.09
C ASN A 196 -9.44 5.04 -23.14
N GLY A 197 -8.29 4.63 -23.67
CA GLY A 197 -7.53 5.44 -24.63
C GLY A 197 -6.73 6.57 -23.98
N ASN A 198 -6.51 6.54 -22.66
CA ASN A 198 -5.74 7.55 -21.94
C ASN A 198 -4.28 7.56 -22.40
N GLU A 199 -3.79 8.69 -22.90
CA GLU A 199 -2.45 8.81 -23.47
C GLU A 199 -1.32 8.64 -22.43
N LYS A 200 -1.56 9.03 -21.18
CA LYS A 200 -0.58 8.80 -20.10
C LYS A 200 -0.46 7.30 -19.82
N ALA A 201 -1.60 6.59 -19.79
CA ALA A 201 -1.60 5.15 -19.57
C ALA A 201 -0.88 4.42 -20.73
N LYS A 202 -1.09 4.80 -21.98
CA LYS A 202 -0.39 4.23 -23.13
C LYS A 202 1.11 4.46 -23.09
N ALA A 203 1.54 5.67 -22.68
CA ALA A 203 2.95 6.03 -22.60
C ALA A 203 3.68 5.45 -21.39
N PHE A 204 2.95 5.00 -20.38
CA PHE A 204 3.52 4.49 -19.13
C PHE A 204 3.95 3.02 -19.28
N ASP A 205 5.26 2.76 -19.31
CA ASP A 205 5.81 1.40 -19.32
C ASP A 205 5.86 0.83 -17.90
N LEU A 206 4.69 0.37 -17.42
CA LEU A 206 4.55 -0.17 -16.07
C LEU A 206 5.47 -1.36 -15.79
N VAL A 207 5.68 -2.24 -16.77
CA VAL A 207 6.51 -3.44 -16.60
C VAL A 207 7.97 -3.07 -16.38
N HIS A 208 8.46 -2.09 -17.15
CA HIS A 208 9.79 -1.54 -16.97
C HIS A 208 9.94 -0.86 -15.59
N GLU A 209 9.01 0.01 -15.24
CA GLU A 209 9.04 0.73 -13.95
C GLU A 209 8.98 -0.22 -12.75
N LEU A 210 8.13 -1.23 -12.74
CA LEU A 210 8.10 -2.23 -11.67
C LEU A 210 9.37 -3.09 -11.61
N SER A 211 10.01 -3.32 -12.75
CA SER A 211 11.32 -3.99 -12.79
C SER A 211 12.41 -3.14 -12.15
N LEU A 212 12.39 -1.82 -12.40
CA LEU A 212 13.29 -0.86 -11.73
C LEU A 212 13.01 -0.78 -10.22
N VAL A 213 11.73 -0.80 -9.82
CA VAL A 213 11.35 -0.84 -8.40
C VAL A 213 11.92 -2.08 -7.73
N ALA A 214 11.79 -3.27 -8.35
CA ALA A 214 12.36 -4.49 -7.80
C ALA A 214 13.88 -4.40 -7.61
N GLN A 215 14.61 -3.85 -8.59
CA GLN A 215 16.05 -3.64 -8.51
C GLN A 215 16.43 -2.62 -7.44
N SER A 216 15.66 -1.52 -7.32
CA SER A 216 15.91 -0.49 -6.31
C SER A 216 15.72 -1.04 -4.89
N ILE A 217 14.70 -1.87 -4.67
CA ILE A 217 14.50 -2.54 -3.39
C ILE A 217 15.70 -3.48 -3.10
N GLU A 218 16.15 -4.28 -4.06
CA GLU A 218 17.32 -5.13 -3.89
C GLU A 218 18.59 -4.33 -3.53
N SER A 219 18.81 -3.21 -4.21
CA SER A 219 19.94 -2.31 -3.92
C SER A 219 19.85 -1.77 -2.49
N THR A 220 18.66 -1.31 -2.06
CA THR A 220 18.47 -0.82 -0.69
C THR A 220 18.70 -1.91 0.34
N LEU A 221 18.21 -3.13 0.09
CA LEU A 221 18.40 -4.27 0.98
C LEU A 221 19.86 -4.71 1.10
N SER A 222 20.67 -4.47 0.07
CA SER A 222 22.11 -4.75 0.13
C SER A 222 22.87 -3.82 1.09
N GLU A 223 22.30 -2.67 1.41
CA GLU A 223 22.86 -1.67 2.34
C GLU A 223 22.25 -1.74 3.76
N LYS A 224 21.46 -2.78 4.05
CA LYS A 224 20.68 -2.89 5.29
C LYS A 224 21.51 -2.71 6.57
N GLU A 225 22.73 -3.21 6.63
CA GLU A 225 23.58 -3.10 7.81
C GLU A 225 23.93 -1.64 8.13
N VAL A 226 24.22 -0.83 7.10
CA VAL A 226 24.50 0.61 7.25
C VAL A 226 23.24 1.36 7.64
N ILE A 227 22.09 0.96 7.11
CA ILE A 227 20.80 1.54 7.46
C ILE A 227 20.46 1.20 8.92
N ASP A 228 20.64 -0.05 9.33
CA ASP A 228 20.38 -0.51 10.69
C ASP A 228 21.20 0.26 11.73
N GLU A 229 22.50 0.48 11.48
CA GLU A 229 23.35 1.27 12.37
C GLU A 229 22.85 2.71 12.55
N LYS A 230 22.48 3.37 11.43
CA LYS A 230 21.99 4.75 11.47
C LYS A 230 20.63 4.86 12.16
N VAL A 231 19.72 3.94 11.85
CA VAL A 231 18.37 3.92 12.45
C VAL A 231 18.44 3.58 13.94
N ALA A 232 19.26 2.59 14.32
CA ALA A 232 19.46 2.24 15.70
C ALA A 232 20.01 3.42 16.51
N ALA A 233 21.00 4.14 15.98
CA ALA A 233 21.57 5.32 16.66
C ALA A 233 20.51 6.44 16.83
N LEU A 234 19.60 6.60 15.86
CA LEU A 234 18.56 7.63 15.90
C LEU A 234 17.40 7.27 16.85
N LEU A 235 17.04 5.99 16.95
CA LEU A 235 15.81 5.56 17.61
C LEU A 235 16.01 4.83 18.94
N ALA A 236 17.24 4.48 19.34
CA ALA A 236 17.53 3.58 20.47
C ALA A 236 16.92 4.04 21.82
N GLU A 237 16.89 5.34 22.09
CA GLU A 237 16.38 5.89 23.34
C GLU A 237 15.12 6.76 23.15
N THR A 238 14.56 6.74 21.93
CA THR A 238 13.47 7.61 21.55
C THR A 238 12.11 7.03 21.96
N ARG A 239 11.25 7.88 22.51
CA ARG A 239 9.83 7.54 22.78
C ARG A 239 8.88 8.05 21.72
N ASN A 240 9.22 9.16 21.08
CA ASN A 240 8.41 9.82 20.08
C ASN A 240 9.24 10.05 18.82
N ALA A 241 8.63 9.87 17.65
CA ALA A 241 9.25 10.16 16.37
C ALA A 241 8.20 10.64 15.37
N PHE A 242 8.63 11.38 14.35
CA PHE A 242 7.75 11.86 13.30
C PHE A 242 8.31 11.54 11.93
N TYR A 243 7.41 11.14 11.02
CA TYR A 243 7.67 11.08 9.59
C TYR A 243 6.96 12.23 8.90
N ILE A 244 7.64 12.91 8.00
CA ILE A 244 7.04 14.00 7.20
C ILE A 244 7.29 13.79 5.72
N GLY A 245 6.32 14.18 4.91
CA GLY A 245 6.41 14.11 3.45
C GLY A 245 5.39 15.03 2.79
N ARG A 246 5.50 15.18 1.46
CA ARG A 246 4.52 15.89 0.63
C ARG A 246 4.08 15.02 -0.53
N GLY A 247 2.83 15.17 -0.97
CA GLY A 247 2.29 14.34 -2.04
C GLY A 247 2.40 12.86 -1.71
N GLN A 248 3.02 12.06 -2.57
CA GLN A 248 3.19 10.63 -2.35
C GLN A 248 4.05 10.30 -1.12
N ASP A 249 5.07 11.11 -0.84
CA ASP A 249 5.91 10.95 0.34
C ASP A 249 5.12 11.05 1.65
N TYR A 250 4.04 11.85 1.68
CA TYR A 250 3.16 11.90 2.84
C TYR A 250 2.45 10.55 3.09
N TYR A 251 1.96 9.90 2.05
CA TYR A 251 1.29 8.62 2.20
C TYR A 251 2.25 7.50 2.63
N VAL A 252 3.48 7.55 2.11
CA VAL A 252 4.56 6.66 2.57
C VAL A 252 4.95 6.96 4.02
N ALA A 253 4.99 8.23 4.43
CA ALA A 253 5.25 8.64 5.82
C ALA A 253 4.20 8.08 6.79
N MET A 254 2.92 8.06 6.40
CA MET A 254 1.85 7.44 7.19
C MET A 254 2.09 5.95 7.39
N GLU A 255 2.45 5.20 6.33
CA GLU A 255 2.74 3.77 6.44
C GLU A 255 4.01 3.49 7.24
N ALA A 256 5.08 4.25 7.01
CA ALA A 256 6.33 4.12 7.77
C ALA A 256 6.10 4.33 9.27
N SER A 257 5.31 5.34 9.63
CA SER A 257 4.96 5.60 11.03
C SER A 257 4.15 4.47 11.66
N LEU A 258 3.22 3.86 10.90
CA LEU A 258 2.47 2.69 11.35
C LEU A 258 3.42 1.51 11.59
N LYS A 259 4.34 1.23 10.68
CA LYS A 259 5.33 0.13 10.84
C LYS A 259 6.19 0.35 12.07
N LEU A 260 6.69 1.56 12.28
CA LEU A 260 7.50 1.85 13.47
C LEU A 260 6.70 1.64 14.77
N LYS A 261 5.45 2.11 14.84
CA LYS A 261 4.57 1.87 16.00
C LYS A 261 4.37 0.40 16.31
N GLU A 262 4.07 -0.39 15.27
CA GLU A 262 3.74 -1.82 15.43
C GLU A 262 4.89 -2.65 15.98
N ILE A 263 6.14 -2.34 15.61
CA ILE A 263 7.30 -3.19 15.91
C ILE A 263 8.15 -2.68 17.06
N SER A 264 8.17 -1.36 17.34
CA SER A 264 9.06 -0.75 18.34
C SER A 264 8.32 -0.19 19.55
N TYR A 265 6.99 -0.01 19.45
CA TYR A 265 6.17 0.70 20.44
C TYR A 265 6.55 2.17 20.63
N ILE A 266 7.37 2.75 19.77
CA ILE A 266 7.65 4.18 19.71
C ILE A 266 6.38 4.89 19.23
N GLN A 267 5.95 5.93 19.94
CA GLN A 267 4.86 6.79 19.46
C GLN A 267 5.33 7.52 18.22
N CYS A 268 4.80 7.16 17.07
CA CYS A 268 5.22 7.70 15.80
C CYS A 268 4.02 8.14 14.96
N GLU A 269 4.12 9.30 14.33
CA GLU A 269 3.07 9.82 13.45
C GLU A 269 3.65 10.31 12.12
N GLY A 270 2.85 10.13 11.05
CA GLY A 270 3.15 10.62 9.72
C GLY A 270 2.33 11.87 9.39
N PHE A 271 2.99 12.96 8.99
CA PHE A 271 2.33 14.22 8.66
C PHE A 271 2.62 14.68 7.26
N ALA A 272 1.65 15.37 6.67
CA ALA A 272 1.95 16.26 5.55
C ALA A 272 2.90 17.35 6.04
N ALA A 273 4.09 17.48 5.40
CA ALA A 273 5.15 18.34 5.91
C ALA A 273 4.72 19.81 6.10
N GLY A 274 3.73 20.27 5.32
CA GLY A 274 3.14 21.60 5.49
C GLY A 274 2.32 21.77 6.77
N GLU A 275 1.68 20.69 7.22
CA GLU A 275 0.80 20.68 8.40
C GLU A 275 1.61 20.66 9.71
N LEU A 276 2.88 20.25 9.69
CA LEU A 276 3.72 20.22 10.88
C LEU A 276 3.69 21.54 11.65
N LYS A 277 3.75 22.66 10.96
CA LYS A 277 3.76 24.02 11.53
C LYS A 277 2.39 24.50 12.05
N HIS A 278 1.31 23.76 11.80
CA HIS A 278 -0.05 24.14 12.19
C HIS A 278 -0.52 23.44 13.49
N GLY A 279 0.38 23.30 14.45
CA GLY A 279 0.11 22.77 15.80
C GLY A 279 1.04 21.64 16.22
N THR A 280 1.26 20.65 15.38
CA THR A 280 2.04 19.43 15.69
C THR A 280 3.50 19.74 16.03
N ILE A 281 4.05 20.85 15.53
CA ILE A 281 5.40 21.32 15.84
C ILE A 281 5.63 21.50 17.35
N ALA A 282 4.58 21.77 18.13
CA ALA A 282 4.66 21.87 19.58
C ALA A 282 5.07 20.57 20.28
N LEU A 283 5.00 19.43 19.61
CA LEU A 283 5.41 18.12 20.11
C LEU A 283 6.88 17.79 19.81
N ILE A 284 7.58 18.64 19.06
CA ILE A 284 8.99 18.45 18.73
C ILE A 284 9.83 19.09 19.82
N GLU A 285 10.48 18.24 20.60
CA GLU A 285 11.42 18.61 21.64
C GLU A 285 12.86 18.33 21.19
N ASP A 286 13.85 18.81 21.97
CA ASP A 286 15.25 18.49 21.69
C ASP A 286 15.48 16.98 21.75
N GLY A 287 16.12 16.44 20.71
CA GLY A 287 16.34 15.00 20.54
C GLY A 287 15.16 14.23 19.92
N THR A 288 14.01 14.87 19.60
CA THR A 288 12.91 14.18 18.91
C THR A 288 13.28 13.92 17.44
N PRO A 289 13.36 12.67 16.97
CA PRO A 289 13.65 12.36 15.57
C PRO A 289 12.51 12.79 14.63
N VAL A 290 12.88 13.53 13.59
CA VAL A 290 12.00 13.87 12.47
C VAL A 290 12.60 13.32 11.18
N ILE A 291 11.92 12.34 10.58
CA ILE A 291 12.36 11.66 9.37
C ILE A 291 11.59 12.23 8.18
N ALA A 292 12.30 12.94 7.29
CA ALA A 292 11.71 13.55 6.10
C ALA A 292 11.90 12.68 4.87
N LEU A 293 10.81 12.37 4.18
CA LEU A 293 10.82 11.68 2.88
C LEU A 293 10.84 12.72 1.76
N LEU A 294 11.77 12.56 0.81
CA LEU A 294 12.13 13.55 -0.20
C LEU A 294 12.30 12.90 -1.59
N SER A 295 11.42 11.98 -1.98
CA SER A 295 11.54 11.26 -3.25
C SER A 295 11.06 12.08 -4.46
N ASP A 296 10.09 12.97 -4.27
CA ASP A 296 9.58 13.85 -5.32
C ASP A 296 10.50 15.08 -5.49
N ALA A 297 11.18 15.17 -6.63
CA ALA A 297 12.15 16.25 -6.91
C ALA A 297 11.52 17.65 -6.88
N VAL A 298 10.25 17.79 -7.28
CA VAL A 298 9.53 19.07 -7.28
C VAL A 298 9.15 19.48 -5.86
N LEU A 299 8.65 18.52 -5.05
CA LEU A 299 8.15 18.76 -3.70
C LEU A 299 9.25 18.73 -2.63
N ALA A 300 10.42 18.14 -2.93
CA ALA A 300 11.53 18.00 -2.00
C ALA A 300 12.03 19.35 -1.47
N SER A 301 12.10 20.39 -2.31
CA SER A 301 12.49 21.74 -1.91
C SER A 301 11.55 22.33 -0.86
N HIS A 302 10.25 22.15 -1.02
CA HIS A 302 9.23 22.60 -0.08
C HIS A 302 9.26 21.82 1.25
N THR A 303 9.53 20.52 1.19
CA THR A 303 9.70 19.70 2.40
C THR A 303 10.96 20.08 3.15
N ARG A 304 12.10 20.29 2.45
CA ARG A 304 13.35 20.78 3.05
C ARG A 304 13.16 22.13 3.75
N GLY A 305 12.34 23.01 3.20
CA GLY A 305 12.03 24.31 3.81
C GLY A 305 11.26 24.21 5.14
N ASN A 306 10.61 23.08 5.43
CA ASN A 306 9.91 22.86 6.70
C ASN A 306 10.82 22.30 7.80
N ILE A 307 11.94 21.66 7.47
CA ILE A 307 12.88 21.10 8.44
C ILE A 307 13.50 22.19 9.33
N PRO A 308 14.03 23.32 8.80
CA PRO A 308 14.57 24.39 9.62
C PRO A 308 13.53 25.03 10.57
N VAL A 309 12.26 25.03 10.21
CA VAL A 309 11.19 25.59 11.05
C VAL A 309 11.08 24.83 12.37
N SER A 310 11.33 23.51 12.38
CA SER A 310 11.38 22.71 13.60
C SER A 310 12.48 23.16 14.54
N TYR A 311 13.69 23.45 14.02
CA TYR A 311 14.81 23.94 14.80
C TYR A 311 14.62 25.38 15.33
N THR A 312 13.98 26.25 14.54
CA THR A 312 13.69 27.63 14.97
C THR A 312 12.62 27.68 16.04
N HIS A 313 11.67 26.74 16.02
CA HIS A 313 10.66 26.62 17.07
C HIS A 313 11.28 26.27 18.42
N LEU A 314 12.20 25.29 18.46
CA LEU A 314 12.94 24.92 19.66
C LEU A 314 13.69 26.12 20.25
N ARG A 315 14.33 26.94 19.41
CA ARG A 315 15.04 28.15 19.87
C ARG A 315 14.11 29.26 20.33
N ALA A 316 12.87 29.33 19.85
CA ALA A 316 11.91 30.36 20.27
C ALA A 316 11.41 30.13 21.70
N HIS A 317 11.38 28.88 22.17
CA HIS A 317 11.05 28.54 23.57
C HIS A 317 12.19 28.78 24.55
N GLU A 318 13.43 28.94 24.08
CA GLU A 318 14.59 29.25 24.93
C GLU A 318 14.72 30.78 25.26
N THR A 319 13.83 31.62 24.70
CA THR A 319 13.93 33.07 24.82
C THR A 319 12.85 33.70 25.69
N ASP A 320 11.97 32.93 26.32
CA ASP A 320 11.04 33.34 27.36
C ASP A 320 11.52 32.79 28.75
#